data_9c794e631b4a159fff24b09f3443becd
#
_entry.id   9c794e631b4a159fff24b09f3443becd
#
_cell.length_a   1.000
_cell.length_b   1.000
_cell.length_c   1.000
_cell.angle_alpha   90.00
_cell.angle_beta   90.00
_cell.angle_gamma   90.00
#
_symmetry.space_group_name_H-M   'P 1'
#
loop_
_entity.id
_entity.type
_entity.pdbx_description
1 polymer ?
#
loop_
_entity_poly.entity_id
_entity_poly.type
_entity_poly.pdbx_seq_one_letter_code
_entity_poly.pdbx_strand_id
1 'polypeptide(L)' 'MADDHNYGAWLIEDLKEHYKYLMKQRDHSELYSDRAELNNMMLTILSEIQSRERN' A
#
# COMPACT_ATOMS: atom_id res chain seq x y z
N MET A 1 13.19 -10.71 -9.09
CA MET A 1 12.89 -10.67 -8.69
C MET A 1 11.87 -10.34 -8.28
N ALA A 2 11.67 -10.40 -7.92
CA ALA A 2 10.71 -10.44 -7.49
C ALA A 2 9.89 -9.44 -7.26
N ASP A 3 9.04 -9.40 -7.64
CA ASP A 3 8.20 -8.57 -7.56
C ASP A 3 7.32 -8.78 -6.50
N ASP A 4 7.76 -8.64 -5.33
CA ASP A 4 7.01 -8.87 -4.16
C ASP A 4 5.82 -7.98 -4.06
N HIS A 5 5.79 -6.91 -4.85
CA HIS A 5 4.71 -5.93 -4.72
C HIS A 5 3.86 -5.91 -5.98
N ASN A 6 3.55 -7.06 -6.52
CA ASN A 6 2.70 -7.11 -7.71
C ASN A 6 1.26 -6.91 -7.32
N TYR A 7 0.89 -5.69 -7.01
CA TYR A 7 -0.46 -5.38 -6.57
C TYR A 7 -1.49 -5.51 -7.70
N GLY A 8 -1.02 -5.62 -8.93
CA GLY A 8 -1.95 -5.82 -10.03
C GLY A 8 -2.72 -7.11 -9.96
N ALA A 9 -2.18 -8.10 -9.23
CA ALA A 9 -2.84 -9.39 -9.09
C ALA A 9 -3.74 -9.48 -7.87
N TRP A 10 -3.76 -8.43 -7.03
CA TRP A 10 -4.55 -8.46 -5.81
C TRP A 10 -5.99 -8.06 -6.08
N LEU A 11 -6.90 -8.57 -5.27
CA LEU A 11 -8.27 -8.09 -5.31
C LEU A 11 -8.32 -6.70 -4.70
N ILE A 12 -9.28 -5.88 -5.16
CA ILE A 12 -9.36 -4.51 -4.68
C ILE A 12 -9.66 -4.48 -3.18
N GLU A 13 -10.43 -5.45 -2.69
CA GLU A 13 -10.72 -5.52 -1.27
C GLU A 13 -9.46 -5.80 -0.46
N ASP A 14 -8.59 -6.66 -0.98
CA ASP A 14 -7.34 -6.95 -0.32
C ASP A 14 -6.43 -5.73 -0.32
N LEU A 15 -6.44 -4.98 -1.40
CA LEU A 15 -5.65 -3.76 -1.47
C LEU A 15 -6.10 -2.76 -0.42
N LYS A 16 -7.40 -2.60 -0.26
CA LYS A 16 -7.93 -1.64 0.71
C LYS A 16 -7.58 -2.06 2.14
N GLU A 17 -7.65 -3.34 2.43
CA GLU A 17 -7.31 -3.81 3.76
C GLU A 17 -5.82 -3.67 4.03
N HIS A 18 -5.00 -3.97 3.04
CA HIS A 18 -3.56 -3.83 3.21
C HIS A 18 -3.19 -2.36 3.42
N TYR A 19 -3.88 -1.46 2.73
CA TYR A 19 -3.66 -0.03 2.90
C TYR A 19 -3.92 0.38 4.36
N LYS A 20 -5.02 -0.12 4.93
CA LYS A 20 -5.33 0.18 6.32
C LYS A 20 -4.27 -0.37 7.26
N TYR A 21 -3.80 -1.57 6.98
CA TYR A 21 -2.77 -2.19 7.80
C TYR A 21 -1.48 -1.35 7.77
N LEU A 22 -1.08 -0.92 6.59
CA LEU A 22 0.12 -0.10 6.47
C LEU A 22 -0.05 1.24 7.16
N MET A 23 -1.25 1.81 7.13
CA MET A 23 -1.52 3.05 7.81
C MET A 23 -1.32 2.91 9.32
N LYS A 24 -1.78 1.80 9.88
CA LYS A 24 -1.57 1.55 11.30
C LYS A 24 -0.08 1.37 11.61
N GLN A 25 0.63 0.64 10.76
CA GLN A 25 2.06 0.45 10.96
C GLN A 25 2.78 1.79 10.93
N ARG A 26 2.40 2.68 10.02
CA ARG A 26 3.02 3.98 9.93
C ARG A 26 2.77 4.79 11.20
N ASP A 27 1.54 4.75 11.72
CA ASP A 27 1.20 5.51 12.91
C ASP A 27 1.98 5.02 14.13
N HIS A 28 2.33 3.74 14.16
CA HIS A 28 3.05 3.18 15.28
C HIS A 28 4.56 3.19 15.09
N SER A 29 5.03 3.57 13.92
CA SER A 29 6.45 3.57 13.65
C SER A 29 7.09 4.84 14.18
N GLU A 30 8.21 4.68 14.87
CA GLU A 30 8.93 5.83 15.40
C GLU A 30 10.08 6.25 14.50
N LEU A 31 10.47 5.41 13.56
CA LEU A 31 11.58 5.71 12.69
C LEU A 31 11.08 6.41 11.43
N TYR A 32 11.70 7.55 11.14
CA TYR A 32 11.28 8.32 9.97
C TYR A 32 11.48 7.54 8.67
N SER A 33 12.56 6.77 8.58
CA SER A 33 12.80 5.99 7.35
C SER A 33 11.74 4.93 7.15
N ASP A 34 11.28 4.28 8.22
CA ASP A 34 10.22 3.29 8.10
C ASP A 34 8.92 3.94 7.67
N ARG A 35 8.64 5.12 8.20
CA ARG A 35 7.42 5.82 7.83
C ARG A 35 7.43 6.23 6.36
N ALA A 36 8.59 6.65 5.87
CA ALA A 36 8.70 7.04 4.47
C ALA A 36 8.50 5.84 3.56
N GLU A 37 9.06 4.70 3.94
CA GLU A 37 8.90 3.50 3.15
C GLU A 37 7.45 3.04 3.13
N LEU A 38 6.79 3.08 4.29
CA LEU A 38 5.38 2.71 4.37
C LEU A 38 4.52 3.67 3.53
N ASN A 39 4.85 4.96 3.55
CA ASN A 39 4.13 5.93 2.74
C ASN A 39 4.24 5.59 1.25
N ASN A 40 5.44 5.21 0.80
CA ASN A 40 5.63 4.85 -0.60
C ASN A 40 4.78 3.64 -0.97
N MET A 41 4.71 2.64 -0.10
CA MET A 41 3.89 1.47 -0.35
C MET A 41 2.42 1.85 -0.39
N MET A 42 2.00 2.72 0.51
CA MET A 42 0.60 3.15 0.55
C MET A 42 0.23 3.91 -0.72
N LEU A 43 1.13 4.75 -1.22
CA LEU A 43 0.87 5.49 -2.46
C LEU A 43 0.73 4.54 -3.65
N THR A 44 1.55 3.51 -3.70
CA THR A 44 1.47 2.52 -4.77
C THR A 44 0.12 1.81 -4.73
N ILE A 45 -0.31 1.40 -3.54
CA ILE A 45 -1.59 0.72 -3.38
C ILE A 45 -2.74 1.64 -3.75
N LEU A 46 -2.68 2.88 -3.29
CA LEU A 46 -3.73 3.85 -3.57
C LEU A 46 -3.84 4.11 -5.07
N SER A 47 -2.70 4.21 -5.74
CA SER A 47 -2.70 4.41 -7.19
C SER A 47 -3.38 3.25 -7.91
N GLU A 48 -3.10 2.03 -7.45
CA GLU A 48 -3.72 0.86 -8.06
C GLU A 48 -5.23 0.85 -7.83
N ILE A 49 -5.67 1.20 -6.62
CA ILE A 49 -7.09 1.25 -6.30
C ILE A 49 -7.79 2.29 -7.18
N GLN A 50 -7.20 3.47 -7.28
CA GLN A 50 -7.80 4.53 -8.08
C GLN A 50 -7.88 4.15 -9.54
N SER A 51 -6.86 3.48 -10.04
CA SER A 51 -6.85 3.04 -11.42
C SER A 51 -8.00 2.09 -11.70
N ARG A 52 -8.27 1.19 -10.77
CA ARG A 52 -9.35 0.24 -10.96
C ARG A 52 -10.71 0.89 -10.85
N GLU A 53 -10.84 1.84 -9.94
CA GLU A 53 -12.14 2.49 -9.75
C GLU A 53 -12.48 3.43 -10.89
N ARG A 54 -11.48 3.89 -11.63
CA ARG A 54 -11.74 4.73 -12.78
C ARG A 54 -12.29 3.93 -13.95
N ASN A 55 -11.91 2.68 -14.05
CA ASN A 55 -12.42 1.85 -15.11
C ASN A 55 -13.76 1.26 -14.72
#